data_9a739c58810d2f6fa932e5bb84cdeb17
#
_entry.id   9a739c58810d2f6fa932e5bb84cdeb17
#
_cell.length_a   1.000
_cell.length_b   1.000
_cell.length_c   1.000
_cell.angle_alpha   90.00
_cell.angle_beta   90.00
_cell.angle_gamma   90.00
#
_symmetry.space_group_name_H-M   'P 1'
#
loop_
_entity.id
_entity.type
_entity.pdbx_description
1 polymer ?
#
loop_
_entity_poly.entity_id
_entity_poly.type
_entity_poly.pdbx_seq_one_letter_code
_entity_poly.pdbx_strand_id
1 'polypeptide(L)'
;LHLLSRRQRQMCIRDRDIMNKLGRSVLALYSYDSNPDETSLENIMRQSISLIARMPTIMTYAYQVKRRHYDKKSMYFHPIKPEHSTAESILRSIRPDKKFNDEEAKLLDLLMIIHAEHGGGNNSTFTTRVLSSSGTDTYAAISAAIGSLKGPKHGGANHRVMQMMECVKEKVKDWKDEDEVEAFLEKIVRKEEGDHSGLIYGQGHAIYTLSDPRAVILKTHAQRLAKEKGMDDEFALYQLVEKLAPKAFLNVKGDKKVISANVDFYSGLVYKMLGLPEDLYTPMFAVSRIAGWCAHRIEEVETSNRIIRPAYKSLVDSQKYIPLDERK
;
A
#
# COMPACT_ATOMS: atom_id res chain seq x y z
N LEU A 1 14.99 34.35 -6.24
CA LEU A 1 14.38 33.55 -5.19
C LEU A 1 12.85 33.36 -5.38
N HIS A 2 12.11 34.42 -5.69
CA HIS A 2 10.63 34.37 -5.85
C HIS A 2 10.15 33.51 -7.05
N LEU A 3 10.90 33.48 -8.16
CA LEU A 3 10.59 32.68 -9.35
C LEU A 3 10.87 31.19 -9.15
N LEU A 4 11.91 30.83 -8.41
CA LEU A 4 12.23 29.45 -8.04
C LEU A 4 11.17 28.86 -7.11
N SER A 5 10.71 29.63 -6.11
CA SER A 5 9.65 29.18 -5.19
C SER A 5 8.28 29.00 -5.88
N ARG A 6 7.97 29.79 -6.91
CA ARG A 6 6.78 29.57 -7.76
C ARG A 6 6.89 28.30 -8.61
N ARG A 7 8.06 28.04 -9.22
CA ARG A 7 8.29 26.82 -10.03
C ARG A 7 8.31 25.55 -9.16
N GLN A 8 8.90 25.60 -7.98
CA GLN A 8 8.87 24.47 -7.02
C GLN A 8 7.44 24.17 -6.54
N ARG A 9 6.65 25.21 -6.21
CA ARG A 9 5.24 25.04 -5.86
C ARG A 9 4.43 24.47 -7.04
N GLN A 10 4.69 24.91 -8.27
CA GLN A 10 4.05 24.38 -9.47
C GLN A 10 4.45 22.93 -9.75
N MET A 11 5.69 22.52 -9.49
CA MET A 11 6.12 21.12 -9.63
C MET A 11 5.40 20.19 -8.65
N CYS A 12 5.24 20.59 -7.39
CA CYS A 12 4.48 19.81 -6.39
C CYS A 12 2.98 19.75 -6.75
N ILE A 13 2.42 20.80 -7.30
CA ILE A 13 1.02 20.86 -7.73
C ILE A 13 0.76 19.99 -8.98
N ARG A 14 1.74 19.89 -9.91
CA ARG A 14 1.61 19.12 -11.14
C ARG A 14 1.68 17.61 -10.96
N ASP A 15 2.00 17.12 -9.78
CA ASP A 15 2.03 15.71 -9.49
C ASP A 15 0.61 15.23 -9.17
N ARG A 16 0.10 14.27 -9.96
CA ARG A 16 -1.21 13.64 -9.71
C ARG A 16 -1.12 12.52 -8.68
N ASP A 17 0.05 11.92 -8.56
CA ASP A 17 0.28 10.75 -7.75
C ASP A 17 0.58 11.15 -6.29
N ILE A 18 -0.28 10.69 -5.37
CA ILE A 18 -0.16 11.01 -3.95
C ILE A 18 1.06 10.35 -3.33
N MET A 19 1.45 9.13 -3.77
CA MET A 19 2.66 8.47 -3.30
C MET A 19 3.92 9.24 -3.67
N ASN A 20 4.00 9.82 -4.88
CA ASN A 20 5.10 10.71 -5.27
C ASN A 20 5.16 11.96 -4.40
N LYS A 21 4.00 12.59 -4.13
CA LYS A 21 3.95 13.74 -3.23
C LYS A 21 4.44 13.36 -1.85
N LEU A 22 3.99 12.21 -1.35
CA LEU A 22 4.37 11.71 -0.02
C LEU A 22 5.88 11.47 0.08
N GLY A 23 6.47 10.71 -0.85
CA GLY A 23 7.91 10.45 -0.87
C GLY A 23 8.76 11.72 -0.96
N ARG A 24 8.38 12.67 -1.83
CA ARG A 24 9.08 13.96 -1.94
C ARG A 24 8.90 14.84 -0.71
N SER A 25 7.73 14.82 -0.08
CA SER A 25 7.49 15.57 1.16
C SER A 25 8.33 15.03 2.31
N VAL A 26 8.42 13.70 2.44
CA VAL A 26 9.29 13.07 3.43
C VAL A 26 10.75 13.46 3.19
N LEU A 27 11.24 13.36 1.97
CA LEU A 27 12.62 13.75 1.64
C LEU A 27 12.88 15.24 1.92
N ALA A 28 11.90 16.11 1.66
CA ALA A 28 12.01 17.55 1.93
C ALA A 28 12.07 17.88 3.43
N LEU A 29 11.57 17.00 4.31
CA LEU A 29 11.65 17.20 5.76
C LEU A 29 13.09 17.17 6.28
N TYR A 30 14.02 16.57 5.56
CA TYR A 30 15.46 16.65 5.82
C TYR A 30 15.92 18.09 6.05
N SER A 31 15.49 19.02 5.20
CA SER A 31 15.89 20.45 5.28
C SER A 31 15.31 21.20 6.48
N TYR A 32 14.38 20.59 7.20
CA TYR A 32 13.74 21.17 8.38
C TYR A 32 14.16 20.50 9.69
N ASP A 33 15.06 19.53 9.62
CA ASP A 33 15.64 18.88 10.78
C ASP A 33 16.97 19.56 11.14
N SER A 34 17.20 19.84 12.42
CA SER A 34 18.46 20.42 12.89
C SER A 34 19.63 19.44 12.84
N ASN A 35 19.35 18.14 12.92
CA ASN A 35 20.35 17.08 12.93
C ASN A 35 19.95 15.92 12.00
N PRO A 36 19.80 16.17 10.68
CA PRO A 36 19.22 15.18 9.78
C PRO A 36 20.12 13.95 9.58
N ASP A 37 21.45 14.11 9.61
CA ASP A 37 22.44 13.06 9.33
C ASP A 37 22.90 12.30 10.57
N GLU A 38 22.47 12.71 11.78
CA GLU A 38 22.84 12.03 13.00
C GLU A 38 22.11 10.68 13.12
N THR A 39 22.88 9.60 13.25
CA THR A 39 22.39 8.22 13.26
C THR A 39 22.37 7.60 14.65
N SER A 40 22.43 8.40 15.73
CA SER A 40 22.21 7.87 17.08
C SER A 40 20.80 7.33 17.23
N LEU A 41 20.63 6.30 18.07
CA LEU A 41 19.33 5.69 18.36
C LEU A 41 18.30 6.74 18.78
N GLU A 42 18.69 7.67 19.65
CA GLU A 42 17.82 8.74 20.14
C GLU A 42 17.33 9.64 19.01
N ASN A 43 18.23 10.05 18.10
CA ASN A 43 17.86 10.91 16.99
C ASN A 43 17.00 10.18 15.95
N ILE A 44 17.32 8.93 15.62
CA ILE A 44 16.50 8.12 14.72
C ILE A 44 15.10 7.91 15.33
N MET A 45 14.99 7.66 16.62
CA MET A 45 13.70 7.53 17.31
C MET A 45 12.90 8.82 17.23
N ARG A 46 13.53 9.97 17.51
CA ARG A 46 12.91 11.30 17.39
C ARG A 46 12.39 11.56 15.96
N GLN A 47 13.22 11.27 14.95
CA GLN A 47 12.85 11.41 13.56
C GLN A 47 11.69 10.47 13.17
N SER A 48 11.73 9.23 13.63
CA SER A 48 10.70 8.21 13.41
C SER A 48 9.35 8.63 13.97
N ILE A 49 9.29 9.06 15.22
CA ILE A 49 8.06 9.56 15.86
C ILE A 49 7.52 10.78 15.10
N SER A 50 8.41 11.71 14.73
CA SER A 50 8.05 12.89 13.95
C SER A 50 7.44 12.53 12.59
N LEU A 51 8.00 11.54 11.89
CA LEU A 51 7.48 11.07 10.60
C LEU A 51 6.13 10.37 10.75
N ILE A 52 5.98 9.47 11.73
CA ILE A 52 4.71 8.78 12.01
C ILE A 52 3.60 9.81 12.27
N ALA A 53 3.88 10.83 13.06
CA ALA A 53 2.91 11.88 13.38
C ALA A 53 2.53 12.77 12.18
N ARG A 54 3.47 13.02 11.27
CA ARG A 54 3.28 13.95 10.13
C ARG A 54 2.71 13.30 8.87
N MET A 55 3.00 12.02 8.65
CA MET A 55 2.62 11.31 7.43
C MET A 55 1.10 11.37 7.14
N PRO A 56 0.19 11.17 8.12
CA PRO A 56 -1.25 11.28 7.89
C PRO A 56 -1.67 12.66 7.36
N THR A 57 -1.11 13.72 7.93
CA THR A 57 -1.39 15.11 7.52
C THR A 57 -0.85 15.39 6.12
N ILE A 58 0.39 14.96 5.83
CA ILE A 58 0.99 15.12 4.49
C ILE A 58 0.13 14.41 3.44
N MET A 59 -0.29 13.18 3.72
CA MET A 59 -1.14 12.38 2.83
C MET A 59 -2.48 13.08 2.54
N THR A 60 -3.19 13.50 3.59
CA THR A 60 -4.51 14.12 3.45
C THR A 60 -4.41 15.46 2.73
N TYR A 61 -3.39 16.26 2.99
CA TYR A 61 -3.16 17.53 2.30
C TYR A 61 -2.76 17.32 0.84
N ALA A 62 -1.92 16.32 0.54
CA ALA A 62 -1.59 15.95 -0.83
C ALA A 62 -2.82 15.57 -1.64
N TYR A 63 -3.76 14.84 -1.02
CA TYR A 63 -5.07 14.50 -1.61
C TYR A 63 -5.93 15.75 -1.83
N GLN A 64 -6.06 16.64 -0.86
CA GLN A 64 -6.86 17.86 -1.00
C GLN A 64 -6.32 18.76 -2.13
N VAL A 65 -5.00 18.86 -2.25
CA VAL A 65 -4.36 19.60 -3.36
C VAL A 65 -4.66 18.95 -4.71
N LYS A 66 -4.63 17.59 -4.79
CA LYS A 66 -5.03 16.87 -6.00
C LYS A 66 -6.49 17.17 -6.35
N ARG A 67 -7.41 17.05 -5.40
CA ARG A 67 -8.84 17.37 -5.59
C ARG A 67 -9.03 18.76 -6.21
N ARG A 68 -8.38 19.75 -5.65
CA ARG A 68 -8.50 21.14 -6.11
C ARG A 68 -7.94 21.32 -7.53
N HIS A 69 -6.75 20.79 -7.76
CA HIS A 69 -5.98 21.11 -8.97
C HIS A 69 -6.41 20.26 -10.17
N TYR A 70 -6.64 18.96 -9.97
CA TYR A 70 -6.95 18.02 -11.04
C TYR A 70 -8.43 17.71 -11.15
N ASP A 71 -9.09 17.44 -10.02
CA ASP A 71 -10.48 17.01 -10.04
C ASP A 71 -11.45 18.23 -10.03
N LYS A 72 -10.91 19.46 -9.95
CA LYS A 72 -11.67 20.73 -9.93
C LYS A 72 -12.71 20.80 -8.80
N LYS A 73 -12.50 20.06 -7.73
CA LYS A 73 -13.35 20.03 -6.53
C LYS A 73 -12.82 20.97 -5.45
N SER A 74 -13.68 21.33 -4.51
CA SER A 74 -13.29 22.16 -3.36
C SER A 74 -12.25 21.45 -2.51
N MET A 75 -11.28 22.21 -2.01
CA MET A 75 -10.25 21.77 -1.08
C MET A 75 -10.65 22.15 0.34
N TYR A 76 -10.50 21.21 1.27
CA TYR A 76 -10.81 21.43 2.67
C TYR A 76 -9.55 21.23 3.52
N PHE A 77 -9.30 22.16 4.42
CA PHE A 77 -8.28 22.02 5.46
C PHE A 77 -8.96 22.15 6.81
N HIS A 78 -9.11 21.04 7.50
CA HIS A 78 -9.70 21.03 8.81
C HIS A 78 -8.59 21.11 9.86
N PRO A 79 -8.72 21.98 10.87
CA PRO A 79 -7.76 22.03 11.97
C PRO A 79 -7.61 20.66 12.62
N ILE A 80 -6.36 20.27 12.89
CA ILE A 80 -6.05 19.06 13.64
C ILE A 80 -6.55 19.24 15.07
N LYS A 81 -7.14 18.20 15.61
CA LYS A 81 -7.60 18.13 16.99
C LYS A 81 -6.69 17.23 17.78
N PRO A 82 -6.00 17.72 18.81
CA PRO A 82 -5.07 16.92 19.61
C PRO A 82 -5.70 15.71 20.28
N GLU A 83 -7.01 15.79 20.57
CA GLU A 83 -7.79 14.70 21.18
C GLU A 83 -8.10 13.53 20.23
N HIS A 84 -7.95 13.74 18.93
CA HIS A 84 -8.28 12.72 17.94
C HIS A 84 -7.12 11.72 17.75
N SER A 85 -7.49 10.45 17.61
CA SER A 85 -6.58 9.41 17.12
C SER A 85 -6.15 9.69 15.68
N THR A 86 -5.16 8.94 15.20
CA THR A 86 -4.71 9.01 13.80
C THR A 86 -5.83 8.67 12.83
N ALA A 87 -6.61 7.62 13.10
CA ALA A 87 -7.75 7.23 12.27
C ALA A 87 -8.82 8.31 12.20
N GLU A 88 -9.22 8.85 13.33
CA GLU A 88 -10.18 9.95 13.42
C GLU A 88 -9.70 11.21 12.68
N SER A 89 -8.42 11.55 12.83
CA SER A 89 -7.81 12.69 12.15
C SER A 89 -7.82 12.51 10.63
N ILE A 90 -7.56 11.30 10.12
CA ILE A 90 -7.63 10.99 8.70
C ILE A 90 -9.06 11.11 8.18
N LEU A 91 -10.03 10.42 8.81
CA LEU A 91 -11.45 10.45 8.40
C LEU A 91 -11.97 11.89 8.36
N ARG A 92 -11.70 12.65 9.43
CA ARG A 92 -12.07 14.07 9.52
C ARG A 92 -11.45 14.91 8.39
N SER A 93 -10.16 14.67 8.06
CA SER A 93 -9.43 15.51 7.10
C SER A 93 -9.82 15.26 5.64
N ILE A 94 -10.31 14.06 5.32
CA ILE A 94 -10.73 13.71 3.95
C ILE A 94 -12.19 14.00 3.68
N ARG A 95 -13.04 14.08 4.74
CA ARG A 95 -14.50 14.26 4.61
C ARG A 95 -14.89 15.74 4.69
N PRO A 96 -15.70 16.23 3.74
CA PRO A 96 -16.14 17.63 3.75
C PRO A 96 -16.90 18.04 5.01
N ASP A 97 -17.74 17.13 5.50
CA ASP A 97 -18.62 17.34 6.66
C ASP A 97 -17.94 17.04 8.01
N LYS A 98 -16.70 16.54 7.99
CA LYS A 98 -15.89 16.18 9.17
C LYS A 98 -16.48 15.03 10.02
N LYS A 99 -17.53 14.38 9.55
CA LYS A 99 -18.26 13.39 10.34
C LYS A 99 -17.68 12.00 10.15
N PHE A 100 -17.63 11.26 11.22
CA PHE A 100 -17.35 9.83 11.28
C PHE A 100 -17.98 9.29 12.57
N ASN A 101 -18.18 7.98 12.65
CA ASN A 101 -18.59 7.33 13.87
C ASN A 101 -17.45 6.49 14.47
N ASP A 102 -17.63 6.02 15.70
CA ASP A 102 -16.60 5.27 16.44
C ASP A 102 -16.21 3.96 15.75
N GLU A 103 -17.18 3.26 15.13
CA GLU A 103 -16.91 2.00 14.44
C GLU A 103 -16.07 2.22 13.18
N GLU A 104 -16.32 3.28 12.43
CA GLU A 104 -15.47 3.66 11.28
C GLU A 104 -14.04 3.99 11.71
N ALA A 105 -13.89 4.74 12.81
CA ALA A 105 -12.57 5.10 13.34
C ALA A 105 -11.82 3.87 13.85
N LYS A 106 -12.46 3.00 14.62
CA LYS A 106 -11.88 1.74 15.12
C LYS A 106 -11.47 0.81 13.99
N LEU A 107 -12.27 0.70 12.93
CA LEU A 107 -11.96 -0.16 11.80
C LEU A 107 -10.78 0.39 10.98
N LEU A 108 -10.71 1.69 10.79
CA LEU A 108 -9.56 2.31 10.13
C LEU A 108 -8.29 2.16 10.97
N ASP A 109 -8.40 2.29 12.29
CA ASP A 109 -7.27 2.06 13.21
C ASP A 109 -6.79 0.60 13.15
N LEU A 110 -7.71 -0.36 13.18
CA LEU A 110 -7.40 -1.76 12.99
C LEU A 110 -6.68 -2.02 11.65
N LEU A 111 -7.17 -1.43 10.55
CA LEU A 111 -6.49 -1.49 9.25
C LEU A 111 -5.05 -0.98 9.32
N MET A 112 -4.82 0.13 9.99
CA MET A 112 -3.46 0.66 10.17
C MET A 112 -2.58 -0.29 10.97
N ILE A 113 -3.10 -0.91 12.04
CA ILE A 113 -2.37 -1.89 12.85
C ILE A 113 -1.96 -3.10 12.01
N ILE A 114 -2.88 -3.72 11.28
CA ILE A 114 -2.57 -4.93 10.49
C ILE A 114 -1.68 -4.68 9.28
N HIS A 115 -1.55 -3.43 8.85
CA HIS A 115 -0.65 -3.01 7.77
C HIS A 115 0.70 -2.49 8.29
N ALA A 116 0.85 -2.25 9.60
CA ALA A 116 2.03 -1.60 10.18
C ALA A 116 3.32 -2.38 9.92
N GLU A 117 3.26 -3.72 9.92
CA GLU A 117 4.45 -4.59 9.79
C GLU A 117 4.14 -5.84 8.96
N HIS A 118 5.15 -6.35 8.24
CA HIS A 118 5.05 -7.60 7.48
C HIS A 118 6.42 -8.28 7.26
N GLY A 119 7.35 -8.08 8.14
CA GLY A 119 8.69 -8.68 8.11
C GLY A 119 9.71 -7.95 7.25
N GLY A 120 10.97 -8.10 7.62
CA GLY A 120 12.12 -7.42 7.02
C GLY A 120 12.40 -7.79 5.56
N GLY A 121 11.84 -8.90 5.06
CA GLY A 121 11.95 -9.33 3.66
C GLY A 121 10.89 -8.72 2.73
N ASN A 122 9.92 -7.99 3.25
CA ASN A 122 8.98 -7.23 2.44
C ASN A 122 9.72 -6.18 1.61
N ASN A 123 9.39 -6.00 0.34
CA ASN A 123 10.19 -5.22 -0.61
C ASN A 123 10.50 -3.80 -0.13
N SER A 124 9.51 -3.06 0.38
CA SER A 124 9.73 -1.71 0.90
C SER A 124 10.50 -1.69 2.22
N THR A 125 10.28 -2.66 3.10
CA THR A 125 11.04 -2.83 4.34
C THR A 125 12.49 -3.21 4.04
N PHE A 126 12.71 -4.14 3.09
CA PHE A 126 14.06 -4.49 2.64
C PHE A 126 14.77 -3.29 2.01
N THR A 127 14.07 -2.47 1.23
CA THR A 127 14.60 -1.20 0.70
C THR A 127 15.04 -0.27 1.84
N THR A 128 14.24 -0.14 2.90
CA THR A 128 14.61 0.64 4.09
C THR A 128 15.90 0.11 4.71
N ARG A 129 16.00 -1.20 4.90
CA ARG A 129 17.20 -1.84 5.48
C ARG A 129 18.43 -1.65 4.61
N VAL A 130 18.31 -1.87 3.29
CA VAL A 130 19.43 -1.68 2.34
C VAL A 130 19.97 -0.25 2.41
N LEU A 131 19.10 0.76 2.39
CA LEU A 131 19.55 2.14 2.50
C LEU A 131 20.12 2.44 3.88
N SER A 132 19.48 1.97 4.96
CA SER A 132 19.96 2.16 6.32
C SER A 132 21.36 1.58 6.53
N SER A 133 21.65 0.42 5.93
CA SER A 133 22.97 -0.23 6.01
C SER A 133 24.11 0.59 5.38
N SER A 134 23.79 1.54 4.51
CA SER A 134 24.77 2.46 3.92
C SER A 134 25.11 3.66 4.82
N GLY A 135 24.40 3.82 5.96
CA GLY A 135 24.57 4.96 6.85
C GLY A 135 23.84 6.24 6.41
N THR A 136 22.89 6.16 5.46
CA THR A 136 22.13 7.34 5.01
C THR A 136 21.15 7.83 6.10
N ASP A 137 20.62 9.04 5.89
CA ASP A 137 19.63 9.66 6.78
C ASP A 137 18.27 8.95 6.75
N THR A 138 17.43 9.23 7.77
CA THR A 138 16.11 8.62 7.92
C THR A 138 15.15 9.02 6.80
N TYR A 139 15.22 10.26 6.33
CA TYR A 139 14.29 10.79 5.32
C TYR A 139 14.52 10.14 3.96
N ALA A 140 15.79 9.94 3.57
CA ALA A 140 16.16 9.24 2.35
C ALA A 140 15.71 7.77 2.40
N ALA A 141 15.95 7.06 3.52
CA ALA A 141 15.57 5.66 3.69
C ALA A 141 14.04 5.48 3.59
N ILE A 142 13.26 6.30 4.28
CA ILE A 142 11.80 6.24 4.27
C ILE A 142 11.22 6.69 2.92
N SER A 143 11.79 7.72 2.29
CA SER A 143 11.37 8.14 0.95
C SER A 143 11.56 7.02 -0.08
N ALA A 144 12.66 6.28 -0.02
CA ALA A 144 12.91 5.13 -0.88
C ALA A 144 11.93 3.98 -0.62
N ALA A 145 11.56 3.72 0.65
CA ALA A 145 10.54 2.75 1.02
C ALA A 145 9.17 3.10 0.42
N ILE A 146 8.79 4.37 0.45
CA ILE A 146 7.57 4.89 -0.19
C ILE A 146 7.64 4.65 -1.72
N GLY A 147 8.79 4.89 -2.34
CA GLY A 147 9.02 4.62 -3.76
C GLY A 147 8.87 3.14 -4.11
N SER A 148 9.39 2.25 -3.27
CA SER A 148 9.23 0.80 -3.41
C SER A 148 7.77 0.38 -3.28
N LEU A 149 7.06 0.87 -2.26
CA LEU A 149 5.65 0.56 -2.02
C LEU A 149 4.75 1.08 -3.15
N LYS A 150 5.08 2.19 -3.77
CA LYS A 150 4.34 2.75 -4.91
C LYS A 150 4.23 1.79 -6.09
N GLY A 151 5.18 0.87 -6.24
CA GLY A 151 5.23 -0.06 -7.37
C GLY A 151 3.97 -0.92 -7.46
N PRO A 152 3.39 -1.10 -8.68
CA PRO A 152 2.11 -1.81 -8.86
C PRO A 152 2.17 -3.29 -8.45
N LYS A 153 3.38 -3.89 -8.38
CA LYS A 153 3.58 -5.26 -7.91
C LYS A 153 3.67 -5.38 -6.39
N HIS A 154 3.75 -4.24 -5.67
CA HIS A 154 3.86 -4.20 -4.22
C HIS A 154 2.63 -3.56 -3.59
N GLY A 155 2.49 -2.24 -3.61
CA GLY A 155 1.39 -1.53 -2.98
C GLY A 155 0.11 -1.41 -3.81
N GLY A 156 0.11 -1.93 -5.05
CA GLY A 156 -1.05 -1.88 -5.94
C GLY A 156 -2.02 -3.05 -5.84
N ALA A 157 -1.80 -4.01 -4.94
CA ALA A 157 -2.57 -5.26 -4.91
C ALA A 157 -4.05 -5.03 -4.59
N ASN A 158 -4.37 -4.20 -3.60
CA ASN A 158 -5.76 -3.90 -3.25
C ASN A 158 -6.52 -3.18 -4.37
N HIS A 159 -5.86 -2.27 -5.12
CA HIS A 159 -6.47 -1.62 -6.28
C HIS A 159 -6.78 -2.63 -7.40
N ARG A 160 -5.89 -3.61 -7.62
CA ARG A 160 -6.13 -4.71 -8.57
C ARG A 160 -7.29 -5.60 -8.15
N VAL A 161 -7.44 -5.86 -6.84
CA VAL A 161 -8.62 -6.57 -6.31
C VAL A 161 -9.89 -5.79 -6.64
N MET A 162 -9.92 -4.48 -6.38
CA MET A 162 -11.08 -3.64 -6.67
C MET A 162 -11.45 -3.68 -8.16
N GLN A 163 -10.47 -3.51 -9.05
CA GLN A 163 -10.70 -3.58 -10.51
C GLN A 163 -11.25 -4.95 -10.94
N MET A 164 -10.69 -6.03 -10.42
CA MET A 164 -11.17 -7.38 -10.69
C MET A 164 -12.62 -7.57 -10.18
N MET A 165 -12.92 -7.15 -8.97
CA MET A 165 -14.26 -7.28 -8.40
C MET A 165 -15.29 -6.43 -9.14
N GLU A 166 -14.94 -5.23 -9.63
CA GLU A 166 -15.82 -4.46 -10.50
C GLU A 166 -16.09 -5.23 -11.81
N CYS A 167 -15.08 -5.85 -12.42
CA CYS A 167 -15.26 -6.70 -13.60
C CYS A 167 -16.19 -7.90 -13.31
N VAL A 168 -16.02 -8.57 -12.17
CA VAL A 168 -16.93 -9.65 -11.73
C VAL A 168 -18.37 -9.13 -11.63
N LYS A 169 -18.58 -7.99 -10.97
CA LYS A 169 -19.91 -7.41 -10.78
C LYS A 169 -20.59 -7.00 -12.09
N GLU A 170 -19.83 -6.57 -13.08
CA GLU A 170 -20.34 -6.17 -14.39
C GLU A 170 -20.71 -7.37 -15.28
N LYS A 171 -19.98 -8.47 -15.15
CA LYS A 171 -20.06 -9.60 -16.08
C LYS A 171 -20.92 -10.76 -15.54
N VAL A 172 -20.97 -10.97 -14.23
CA VAL A 172 -21.81 -11.97 -13.57
C VAL A 172 -23.19 -11.38 -13.33
N LYS A 173 -24.22 -12.07 -13.80
CA LYS A 173 -25.62 -11.60 -13.71
C LYS A 173 -26.23 -11.86 -12.35
N ASP A 174 -26.05 -13.06 -11.83
CA ASP A 174 -26.51 -13.45 -10.49
C ASP A 174 -25.30 -13.69 -9.57
N TRP A 175 -25.05 -12.72 -8.69
CA TRP A 175 -23.94 -12.80 -7.74
C TRP A 175 -24.11 -13.90 -6.67
N LYS A 176 -25.28 -14.55 -6.60
CA LYS A 176 -25.57 -15.65 -5.67
C LYS A 176 -25.45 -17.01 -6.31
N ASP A 177 -25.36 -17.05 -7.65
CA ASP A 177 -25.14 -18.30 -8.41
C ASP A 177 -23.66 -18.69 -8.35
N GLU A 178 -23.35 -19.74 -7.54
CA GLU A 178 -21.99 -20.26 -7.38
C GLU A 178 -21.40 -20.73 -8.71
N ASP A 179 -22.18 -21.36 -9.57
CA ASP A 179 -21.71 -21.93 -10.82
C ASP A 179 -21.38 -20.82 -11.84
N GLU A 180 -22.20 -19.74 -11.90
CA GLU A 180 -21.91 -18.59 -12.77
C GLU A 180 -20.65 -17.85 -12.30
N VAL A 181 -20.50 -17.62 -10.99
CA VAL A 181 -19.31 -16.95 -10.42
C VAL A 181 -18.07 -17.82 -10.65
N GLU A 182 -18.12 -19.14 -10.40
CA GLU A 182 -16.99 -20.04 -10.62
C GLU A 182 -16.56 -20.05 -12.08
N ALA A 183 -17.50 -20.21 -13.02
CA ALA A 183 -17.22 -20.21 -14.44
C ALA A 183 -16.55 -18.89 -14.90
N PHE A 184 -16.96 -17.76 -14.31
CA PHE A 184 -16.33 -16.47 -14.61
C PHE A 184 -14.91 -16.39 -14.05
N LEU A 185 -14.67 -16.87 -12.82
CA LEU A 185 -13.31 -16.92 -12.23
C LEU A 185 -12.39 -17.82 -13.06
N GLU A 186 -12.89 -18.95 -13.59
CA GLU A 186 -12.12 -19.78 -14.52
C GLU A 186 -11.71 -19.04 -15.80
N LYS A 187 -12.59 -18.22 -16.37
CA LYS A 187 -12.24 -17.38 -17.53
C LYS A 187 -11.12 -16.38 -17.18
N ILE A 188 -11.15 -15.78 -15.98
CA ILE A 188 -10.05 -14.94 -15.51
C ILE A 188 -8.74 -15.75 -15.46
N VAL A 189 -8.76 -16.95 -14.88
CA VAL A 189 -7.56 -17.81 -14.78
C VAL A 189 -7.07 -18.29 -16.16
N ARG A 190 -7.96 -18.50 -17.13
CA ARG A 190 -7.60 -18.80 -18.53
C ARG A 190 -7.13 -17.58 -19.31
N LYS A 191 -7.16 -16.37 -18.73
CA LYS A 191 -6.80 -15.09 -19.36
C LYS A 191 -7.79 -14.64 -20.43
N GLU A 192 -9.00 -15.08 -20.37
CA GLU A 192 -10.07 -14.75 -21.31
C GLU A 192 -10.80 -13.47 -20.87
N GLU A 193 -10.82 -13.18 -19.58
CA GLU A 193 -11.50 -12.03 -18.98
C GLU A 193 -10.60 -11.31 -17.97
N GLY A 194 -11.07 -10.17 -17.44
CA GLY A 194 -10.33 -9.30 -16.52
C GLY A 194 -9.19 -8.56 -17.23
N ASP A 195 -8.04 -8.48 -16.61
CA ASP A 195 -6.84 -7.84 -17.18
C ASP A 195 -5.96 -8.82 -18.00
N HIS A 196 -6.46 -9.99 -18.29
CA HIS A 196 -5.79 -11.07 -19.02
C HIS A 196 -4.47 -11.56 -18.39
N SER A 197 -4.23 -11.26 -17.11
CA SER A 197 -3.05 -11.76 -16.36
C SER A 197 -3.18 -13.24 -15.99
N GLY A 198 -4.40 -13.74 -15.84
CA GLY A 198 -4.70 -15.08 -15.31
C GLY A 198 -4.59 -15.15 -13.79
N LEU A 199 -4.66 -14.00 -13.10
CA LEU A 199 -4.57 -13.91 -11.66
C LEU A 199 -5.93 -13.53 -11.06
N ILE A 200 -6.33 -14.24 -9.99
CA ILE A 200 -7.38 -13.77 -9.09
C ILE A 200 -6.66 -12.98 -7.99
N TYR A 201 -6.73 -11.65 -8.10
CA TYR A 201 -6.02 -10.75 -7.19
C TYR A 201 -6.53 -10.89 -5.75
N GLY A 202 -5.63 -10.69 -4.80
CA GLY A 202 -5.93 -10.87 -3.38
C GLY A 202 -5.99 -12.33 -2.94
N GLN A 203 -5.68 -13.28 -3.83
CA GLN A 203 -5.61 -14.71 -3.55
C GLN A 203 -4.17 -15.20 -3.63
N GLY A 204 -3.75 -15.97 -2.59
CA GLY A 204 -2.39 -16.49 -2.44
C GLY A 204 -1.47 -15.50 -1.71
N HIS A 205 -0.47 -16.06 -1.04
CA HIS A 205 0.53 -15.32 -0.29
C HIS A 205 1.87 -16.06 -0.31
N ALA A 206 2.99 -15.33 -0.26
CA ALA A 206 4.33 -15.93 -0.27
C ALA A 206 4.64 -16.70 1.03
N ILE A 207 4.06 -16.27 2.17
CA ILE A 207 4.32 -16.80 3.51
C ILE A 207 3.12 -17.61 4.01
N TYR A 208 1.90 -17.06 3.92
CA TYR A 208 0.69 -17.70 4.43
C TYR A 208 0.13 -18.69 3.41
N THR A 209 0.16 -19.99 3.77
CA THR A 209 -0.32 -21.07 2.88
C THR A 209 -1.74 -21.54 3.21
N LEU A 210 -2.16 -21.45 4.48
CA LEU A 210 -3.48 -21.88 4.93
C LEU A 210 -4.49 -20.71 5.00
N SER A 211 -4.10 -19.62 5.66
CA SER A 211 -4.88 -18.38 5.74
C SER A 211 -3.98 -17.23 6.15
N ASP A 212 -4.31 -16.01 5.70
CA ASP A 212 -3.71 -14.78 6.21
C ASP A 212 -4.50 -14.32 7.43
N PRO A 213 -3.94 -14.33 8.65
CA PRO A 213 -4.66 -13.95 9.86
C PRO A 213 -5.19 -12.50 9.80
N ARG A 214 -4.52 -11.63 9.04
CA ARG A 214 -4.96 -10.25 8.83
C ARG A 214 -6.25 -10.19 8.01
N ALA A 215 -6.36 -11.02 6.98
CA ALA A 215 -7.58 -11.13 6.16
C ALA A 215 -8.75 -11.68 6.99
N VAL A 216 -8.50 -12.67 7.86
CA VAL A 216 -9.53 -13.25 8.75
C VAL A 216 -10.09 -12.20 9.72
N ILE A 217 -9.20 -11.45 10.38
CA ILE A 217 -9.59 -10.36 11.29
C ILE A 217 -10.38 -9.29 10.52
N LEU A 218 -9.87 -8.84 9.40
CA LEU A 218 -10.49 -7.79 8.60
C LEU A 218 -11.87 -8.20 8.08
N LYS A 219 -12.01 -9.43 7.61
CA LYS A 219 -13.28 -10.01 7.13
C LYS A 219 -14.40 -9.93 8.19
N THR A 220 -14.07 -10.26 9.46
CA THR A 220 -15.04 -10.21 10.56
C THR A 220 -15.57 -8.79 10.81
N HIS A 221 -14.68 -7.81 10.78
CA HIS A 221 -15.07 -6.40 10.95
C HIS A 221 -15.74 -5.82 9.69
N ALA A 222 -15.28 -6.20 8.50
CA ALA A 222 -15.87 -5.80 7.24
C ALA A 222 -17.33 -6.22 7.10
N GLN A 223 -17.70 -7.41 7.61
CA GLN A 223 -19.08 -7.90 7.59
C GLN A 223 -20.04 -6.99 8.37
N ARG A 224 -19.59 -6.50 9.54
CA ARG A 224 -20.40 -5.58 10.35
C ARG A 224 -20.64 -4.27 9.64
N LEU A 225 -19.55 -3.70 9.09
CA LEU A 225 -19.63 -2.44 8.38
C LEU A 225 -20.46 -2.57 7.09
N ALA A 226 -20.36 -3.68 6.37
CA ALA A 226 -21.16 -3.94 5.17
C ALA A 226 -22.66 -3.87 5.49
N LYS A 227 -23.09 -4.50 6.59
CA LYS A 227 -24.47 -4.44 7.06
C LYS A 227 -24.91 -3.01 7.40
N GLU A 228 -24.07 -2.25 8.10
CA GLU A 228 -24.35 -0.85 8.45
C GLU A 228 -24.49 0.04 7.20
N LYS A 229 -23.68 -0.22 6.17
CA LYS A 229 -23.64 0.56 4.93
C LYS A 229 -24.61 0.04 3.84
N GLY A 230 -25.36 -1.04 4.09
CA GLY A 230 -26.24 -1.66 3.09
C GLY A 230 -25.48 -2.27 1.91
N MET A 231 -24.29 -2.80 2.16
CA MET A 231 -23.42 -3.42 1.16
C MET A 231 -23.28 -4.93 1.38
N ASP A 232 -24.29 -5.57 1.97
CA ASP A 232 -24.27 -7.01 2.29
C ASP A 232 -24.12 -7.88 1.05
N ASP A 233 -24.81 -7.56 -0.04
CA ASP A 233 -24.72 -8.32 -1.29
C ASP A 233 -23.30 -8.24 -1.92
N GLU A 234 -22.66 -7.07 -1.90
CA GLU A 234 -21.30 -6.92 -2.38
C GLU A 234 -20.31 -7.70 -1.48
N PHE A 235 -20.49 -7.62 -0.15
CA PHE A 235 -19.67 -8.40 0.78
C PHE A 235 -19.85 -9.90 0.59
N ALA A 236 -21.09 -10.36 0.37
CA ALA A 236 -21.38 -11.78 0.08
C ALA A 236 -20.69 -12.25 -1.20
N LEU A 237 -20.65 -11.40 -2.26
CA LEU A 237 -19.91 -11.72 -3.48
C LEU A 237 -18.40 -11.86 -3.19
N TYR A 238 -17.79 -11.00 -2.37
CA TYR A 238 -16.38 -11.17 -1.96
C TYR A 238 -16.16 -12.51 -1.25
N GLN A 239 -17.07 -12.90 -0.34
CA GLN A 239 -17.00 -14.20 0.34
C GLN A 239 -17.13 -15.37 -0.65
N LEU A 240 -17.98 -15.23 -1.64
CA LEU A 240 -18.18 -16.25 -2.67
C LEU A 240 -16.94 -16.38 -3.56
N VAL A 241 -16.37 -15.28 -4.00
CA VAL A 241 -15.11 -15.28 -4.77
C VAL A 241 -13.98 -15.88 -3.94
N GLU A 242 -13.84 -15.55 -2.65
CA GLU A 242 -12.85 -16.18 -1.76
C GLU A 242 -13.02 -17.70 -1.69
N LYS A 243 -14.27 -18.17 -1.58
CA LYS A 243 -14.61 -19.61 -1.52
C LYS A 243 -14.28 -20.34 -2.82
N LEU A 244 -14.62 -19.73 -3.96
CA LEU A 244 -14.54 -20.38 -5.28
C LEU A 244 -13.18 -20.23 -5.97
N ALA A 245 -12.38 -19.22 -5.62
CA ALA A 245 -11.08 -18.98 -6.26
C ALA A 245 -10.14 -20.18 -6.22
N PRO A 246 -9.97 -20.90 -5.09
CA PRO A 246 -9.12 -22.12 -5.07
C PRO A 246 -9.61 -23.20 -6.04
N LYS A 247 -10.94 -23.38 -6.15
CA LYS A 247 -11.56 -24.36 -7.04
C LYS A 247 -11.35 -23.98 -8.51
N ALA A 248 -11.56 -22.73 -8.88
CA ALA A 248 -11.33 -22.23 -10.23
C ALA A 248 -9.85 -22.39 -10.66
N PHE A 249 -8.90 -22.14 -9.74
CA PHE A 249 -7.48 -22.40 -10.01
C PHE A 249 -7.20 -23.89 -10.23
N LEU A 250 -7.73 -24.75 -9.37
CA LEU A 250 -7.56 -26.19 -9.49
C LEU A 250 -8.09 -26.71 -10.84
N ASN A 251 -9.30 -26.31 -11.22
CA ASN A 251 -9.94 -26.73 -12.46
C ASN A 251 -9.14 -26.34 -13.70
N VAL A 252 -8.54 -25.14 -13.70
CA VAL A 252 -7.84 -24.62 -14.89
C VAL A 252 -6.35 -25.00 -14.91
N LYS A 253 -5.67 -24.98 -13.77
CA LYS A 253 -4.22 -25.20 -13.69
C LYS A 253 -3.84 -26.61 -13.32
N GLY A 254 -4.75 -27.41 -12.75
CA GLY A 254 -4.46 -28.75 -12.24
C GLY A 254 -3.51 -28.78 -11.04
N ASP A 255 -3.18 -27.60 -10.49
CA ASP A 255 -2.23 -27.45 -9.39
C ASP A 255 -3.00 -27.48 -8.05
N LYS A 256 -2.59 -28.35 -7.14
CA LYS A 256 -3.15 -28.47 -5.79
C LYS A 256 -2.60 -27.42 -4.81
N LYS A 257 -2.03 -26.33 -5.33
CA LYS A 257 -1.52 -25.27 -4.49
C LYS A 257 -2.66 -24.68 -3.65
N VAL A 258 -2.48 -24.67 -2.33
CA VAL A 258 -3.42 -23.99 -1.44
C VAL A 258 -3.35 -22.49 -1.70
N ILE A 259 -4.48 -21.92 -2.02
CA ILE A 259 -4.64 -20.49 -2.29
C ILE A 259 -5.65 -19.97 -1.27
N SER A 260 -5.28 -18.93 -0.54
CA SER A 260 -6.12 -18.27 0.46
C SER A 260 -6.15 -16.76 0.24
N ALA A 261 -7.23 -16.12 0.67
CA ALA A 261 -7.31 -14.67 0.63
C ALA A 261 -6.22 -14.04 1.50
N ASN A 262 -5.56 -13.01 0.98
CA ASN A 262 -4.63 -12.17 1.73
C ASN A 262 -5.31 -10.87 2.16
N VAL A 263 -4.59 -10.04 2.94
CA VAL A 263 -5.17 -8.81 3.50
C VAL A 263 -5.69 -7.84 2.43
N ASP A 264 -5.07 -7.81 1.24
CA ASP A 264 -5.46 -6.91 0.16
C ASP A 264 -6.84 -7.25 -0.43
N PHE A 265 -7.30 -8.49 -0.28
CA PHE A 265 -8.60 -8.93 -0.79
C PHE A 265 -9.75 -8.15 -0.14
N TYR A 266 -9.69 -7.90 1.17
CA TYR A 266 -10.75 -7.19 1.89
C TYR A 266 -10.44 -5.71 2.16
N SER A 267 -9.17 -5.30 2.16
CA SER A 267 -8.80 -3.94 2.54
C SER A 267 -9.38 -2.87 1.61
N GLY A 268 -9.40 -3.12 0.31
CA GLY A 268 -10.00 -2.21 -0.66
C GLY A 268 -11.51 -2.03 -0.45
N LEU A 269 -12.23 -3.13 -0.18
CA LEU A 269 -13.67 -3.08 0.13
C LEU A 269 -13.93 -2.28 1.40
N VAL A 270 -13.13 -2.48 2.44
CA VAL A 270 -13.27 -1.70 3.69
C VAL A 270 -13.00 -0.22 3.45
N TYR A 271 -11.97 0.14 2.69
CA TYR A 271 -11.72 1.53 2.33
C TYR A 271 -12.91 2.14 1.56
N LYS A 272 -13.51 1.38 0.63
CA LYS A 272 -14.72 1.79 -0.10
C LYS A 272 -15.90 2.04 0.87
N MET A 273 -16.16 1.11 1.79
CA MET A 273 -17.21 1.26 2.81
C MET A 273 -17.00 2.45 3.75
N LEU A 274 -15.75 2.78 4.05
CA LEU A 274 -15.36 3.97 4.80
C LEU A 274 -15.43 5.26 3.97
N GLY A 275 -15.74 5.17 2.67
CA GLY A 275 -15.79 6.31 1.77
C GLY A 275 -14.42 6.95 1.48
N LEU A 276 -13.33 6.17 1.64
CA LEU A 276 -12.02 6.63 1.23
C LEU A 276 -11.89 6.59 -0.30
N PRO A 277 -11.33 7.65 -0.93
CA PRO A 277 -11.05 7.62 -2.35
C PRO A 277 -9.95 6.60 -2.70
N GLU A 278 -10.06 5.95 -3.85
CA GLU A 278 -9.07 4.96 -4.32
C GLU A 278 -7.64 5.52 -4.40
N ASP A 279 -7.48 6.81 -4.71
CA ASP A 279 -6.20 7.51 -4.68
C ASP A 279 -5.46 7.43 -3.35
N LEU A 280 -6.19 7.14 -2.26
CA LEU A 280 -5.64 7.04 -0.91
C LEU A 280 -5.33 5.60 -0.47
N TYR A 281 -5.67 4.56 -1.22
CA TYR A 281 -5.49 3.17 -0.77
C TYR A 281 -4.02 2.82 -0.54
N THR A 282 -3.16 3.03 -1.52
CA THR A 282 -1.70 2.83 -1.36
C THR A 282 -1.07 3.84 -0.40
N PRO A 283 -1.41 5.15 -0.41
CA PRO A 283 -0.98 6.08 0.62
C PRO A 283 -1.37 5.69 2.06
N MET A 284 -2.57 5.15 2.28
CA MET A 284 -2.99 4.63 3.58
C MET A 284 -2.10 3.46 4.03
N PHE A 285 -1.74 2.58 3.09
CA PHE A 285 -0.79 1.51 3.37
C PHE A 285 0.58 2.08 3.78
N ALA A 286 1.09 3.12 3.11
CA ALA A 286 2.33 3.80 3.47
C ALA A 286 2.28 4.44 4.87
N VAL A 287 1.18 5.14 5.17
CA VAL A 287 0.94 5.76 6.50
C VAL A 287 0.91 4.72 7.62
N SER A 288 0.38 3.55 7.34
CA SER A 288 0.39 2.43 8.30
C SER A 288 1.79 1.82 8.45
N ARG A 289 2.45 1.54 7.32
CA ARG A 289 3.73 0.82 7.27
C ARG A 289 4.92 1.63 7.77
N ILE A 290 4.81 2.96 7.88
CA ILE A 290 5.94 3.78 8.35
C ILE A 290 6.44 3.35 9.73
N ALA A 291 5.56 2.87 10.61
CA ALA A 291 5.95 2.35 11.93
C ALA A 291 6.91 1.16 11.78
N GLY A 292 6.57 0.20 10.92
CA GLY A 292 7.43 -0.96 10.63
C GLY A 292 8.73 -0.56 9.93
N TRP A 293 8.70 0.36 8.96
CA TRP A 293 9.93 0.85 8.32
C TRP A 293 10.87 1.51 9.32
N CYS A 294 10.34 2.35 10.22
CA CYS A 294 11.14 3.00 11.26
C CYS A 294 11.73 1.98 12.24
N ALA A 295 10.95 0.97 12.66
CA ALA A 295 11.42 -0.10 13.52
C ALA A 295 12.57 -0.88 12.88
N HIS A 296 12.42 -1.28 11.60
CA HIS A 296 13.48 -1.98 10.87
C HIS A 296 14.69 -1.11 10.57
N ARG A 297 14.53 0.22 10.45
CA ARG A 297 15.67 1.12 10.35
C ARG A 297 16.46 1.13 11.67
N ILE A 298 15.77 1.22 12.82
CA ILE A 298 16.41 1.18 14.13
C ILE A 298 17.14 -0.15 14.29
N GLU A 299 16.46 -1.27 14.03
CA GLU A 299 17.06 -2.60 14.11
C GLU A 299 18.31 -2.73 13.22
N GLU A 300 18.27 -2.25 11.97
CA GLU A 300 19.40 -2.32 11.06
C GLU A 300 20.60 -1.50 11.55
N VAL A 301 20.38 -0.30 12.08
CA VAL A 301 21.45 0.57 12.57
C VAL A 301 22.07 0.01 13.86
N GLU A 302 21.26 -0.56 14.74
CA GLU A 302 21.74 -1.12 16.02
C GLU A 302 22.42 -2.48 15.87
N THR A 303 21.97 -3.31 14.93
CA THR A 303 22.45 -4.70 14.84
C THR A 303 23.46 -4.94 13.74
N SER A 304 23.52 -4.07 12.73
CA SER A 304 24.35 -4.28 11.53
C SER A 304 25.43 -3.21 11.39
N ASN A 305 26.69 -3.65 11.34
CA ASN A 305 27.84 -2.78 11.06
C ASN A 305 28.34 -2.92 9.62
N ARG A 306 27.55 -3.52 8.72
CA ARG A 306 27.98 -3.82 7.35
C ARG A 306 26.93 -3.41 6.34
N ILE A 307 27.39 -2.78 5.27
CA ILE A 307 26.52 -2.51 4.13
C ILE A 307 25.99 -3.83 3.54
N ILE A 308 24.67 -3.89 3.30
CA ILE A 308 24.03 -5.03 2.67
C ILE A 308 24.51 -5.14 1.22
N ARG A 309 25.19 -6.23 0.92
CA ARG A 309 25.68 -6.56 -0.43
C ARG A 309 25.20 -7.98 -0.77
N PRO A 310 24.15 -8.13 -1.59
CA PRO A 310 23.71 -9.46 -2.01
C PRO A 310 24.81 -10.14 -2.81
N ALA A 311 24.99 -11.44 -2.57
CA ALA A 311 25.84 -12.25 -3.44
C ALA A 311 25.18 -12.38 -4.82
N TYR A 312 25.98 -12.30 -5.87
CA TYR A 312 25.53 -12.56 -7.23
C TYR A 312 26.50 -13.54 -7.92
N LYS A 313 25.97 -14.30 -8.86
CA LYS A 313 26.73 -15.22 -9.69
C LYS A 313 26.49 -14.87 -11.14
N SER A 314 27.55 -14.79 -11.92
CA SER A 314 27.45 -14.70 -13.38
C SER A 314 26.74 -15.92 -13.93
N LEU A 315 25.75 -15.71 -14.80
CA LEU A 315 25.05 -16.75 -15.53
C LEU A 315 25.71 -17.09 -16.87
N VAL A 316 26.76 -16.37 -17.23
CA VAL A 316 27.57 -16.60 -18.43
C VAL A 316 28.97 -17.04 -18.02
N ASP A 317 29.58 -17.88 -18.84
CA ASP A 317 30.94 -18.32 -18.66
C ASP A 317 31.91 -17.16 -18.85
N SER A 318 33.13 -17.31 -18.29
CA SER A 318 34.18 -16.32 -18.45
C SER A 318 34.49 -16.12 -19.94
N GLN A 319 34.34 -14.89 -20.41
CA GLN A 319 34.66 -14.52 -21.79
C GLN A 319 36.09 -14.01 -21.86
N LYS A 320 36.85 -14.42 -22.93
CA LYS A 320 38.13 -13.82 -23.21
C LYS A 320 37.95 -12.37 -23.68
N TYR A 321 38.79 -11.48 -23.18
CA TYR A 321 38.83 -10.12 -23.70
C TYR A 321 39.27 -10.16 -25.18
N ILE A 322 38.47 -9.54 -26.03
CA ILE A 322 38.78 -9.37 -27.46
C ILE A 322 39.12 -7.89 -27.65
N PRO A 323 40.35 -7.55 -28.12
CA PRO A 323 40.71 -6.20 -28.44
C PRO A 323 39.73 -5.55 -29.42
N LEU A 324 39.64 -4.21 -29.39
CA LEU A 324 38.62 -3.48 -30.15
C LEU A 324 38.73 -3.69 -31.67
N ASP A 325 39.97 -3.77 -32.18
CA ASP A 325 40.31 -4.01 -33.56
C ASP A 325 40.03 -5.44 -34.05
N GLU A 326 39.86 -6.38 -33.12
CA GLU A 326 39.52 -7.79 -33.42
C GLU A 326 38.01 -8.09 -33.26
N ARG A 327 37.20 -7.12 -32.84
CA ARG A 327 35.75 -7.30 -32.67
C ARG A 327 35.05 -7.15 -34.03
N LYS A 328 34.32 -8.19 -34.42
CA LYS A 328 33.46 -8.19 -35.62
C LYS A 328 32.10 -7.55 -35.37
#